data_2d38b7f3d1eba4fbc725ea12e75094ed
#
_entry.id   2d38b7f3d1eba4fbc725ea12e75094ed
#
_cell.length_a   1.000
_cell.length_b   1.000
_cell.length_c   1.000
_cell.angle_alpha   90.00
_cell.angle_beta   90.00
_cell.angle_gamma   90.00
#
_symmetry.space_group_name_H-M   'P 1'
#
loop_
_entity.id
_entity.type
_entity.pdbx_description
1 polymer ?
#
loop_
_entity_poly.entity_id
_entity_poly.type
_entity_poly.pdbx_seq_one_letter_code
_entity_poly.pdbx_strand_id
1 'polypeptide(L)'
;MLAIFKKELSSYFNSTLGYIILALYLLFSGFFFWLICFQGATNGLVNVVNYMLYVVFFLIPLITMKSFAEEKRQHTDQALLTAPVGLNEIVLGKYLSALTLYVVCNLSFFFYALVLTAVTGAAIQWGQLFAAVLGIVLLGAALLAINLLFSSLTEHQIIAAVIGIATGLVIMLYDSIIAAVENFINTLFGTSYEAIILDKLSITAHYQNFISGVLSPVDFVFFFSWIALFLFLTNRVLDRKRWA
;
A
#
# COMPACT_ATOMS: atom_id res chain seq x y z
N MET A 1 8.80 19.02 -10.17
CA MET A 1 8.65 17.79 -9.38
C MET A 1 9.09 17.97 -7.91
N LEU A 2 10.36 18.28 -7.59
CA LEU A 2 10.87 18.40 -6.21
C LEU A 2 10.11 19.42 -5.35
N ALA A 3 9.70 20.56 -5.90
CA ALA A 3 8.96 21.57 -5.16
C ALA A 3 7.57 21.05 -4.69
N ILE A 4 6.87 20.31 -5.55
CA ILE A 4 5.57 19.71 -5.23
C ILE A 4 5.75 18.62 -4.18
N PHE A 5 6.73 17.74 -4.35
CA PHE A 5 7.07 16.71 -3.39
C PHE A 5 7.34 17.30 -2.00
N LYS A 6 8.20 18.34 -1.91
CA LYS A 6 8.55 19.00 -0.64
C LYS A 6 7.34 19.69 0.00
N LYS A 7 6.49 20.34 -0.79
CA LYS A 7 5.23 20.96 -0.35
C LYS A 7 4.29 19.90 0.26
N GLU A 8 4.05 18.81 -0.47
CA GLU A 8 3.16 17.75 -0.03
C GLU A 8 3.70 17.02 1.21
N LEU A 9 5.00 16.70 1.21
CA LEU A 9 5.64 16.07 2.36
C LEU A 9 5.55 16.96 3.60
N SER A 10 5.84 18.25 3.46
CA SER A 10 5.68 19.23 4.54
C SER A 10 4.22 19.33 5.00
N SER A 11 3.26 19.22 4.08
CA SER A 11 1.83 19.19 4.42
C SER A 11 1.47 18.00 5.30
N TYR A 12 2.00 16.80 5.02
CA TYR A 12 1.78 15.63 5.89
C TYR A 12 2.38 15.81 7.29
N PHE A 13 3.61 16.28 7.39
CA PHE A 13 4.29 16.45 8.69
C PHE A 13 3.84 17.68 9.48
N ASN A 14 3.25 18.69 8.84
CA ASN A 14 2.68 19.85 9.52
C ASN A 14 1.17 19.70 9.79
N SER A 15 0.51 18.68 9.25
CA SER A 15 -0.90 18.43 9.49
C SER A 15 -1.12 17.43 10.62
N THR A 16 -2.18 17.62 11.38
CA THR A 16 -2.64 16.65 12.40
C THR A 16 -2.87 15.25 11.83
N LEU A 17 -3.28 15.15 10.57
CA LEU A 17 -3.55 13.86 9.91
C LEU A 17 -2.30 13.01 9.73
N GLY A 18 -1.19 13.58 9.34
CA GLY A 18 0.04 12.81 9.18
C GLY A 18 0.49 12.16 10.49
N TYR A 19 0.38 12.89 11.59
CA TYR A 19 0.67 12.35 12.92
C TYR A 19 -0.34 11.29 13.38
N ILE A 20 -1.63 11.47 13.07
CA ILE A 20 -2.66 10.47 13.38
C ILE A 20 -2.38 9.16 12.62
N ILE A 21 -2.04 9.23 11.34
CA ILE A 21 -1.71 8.07 10.52
C ILE A 21 -0.49 7.33 11.09
N LEU A 22 0.56 8.08 11.41
CA LEU A 22 1.78 7.53 11.99
C LEU A 22 1.50 6.89 13.36
N ALA A 23 0.71 7.56 14.21
CA ALA A 23 0.33 7.05 15.51
C ALA A 23 -0.52 5.76 15.42
N LEU A 24 -1.49 5.72 14.50
CA LEU A 24 -2.31 4.52 14.25
C LEU A 24 -1.44 3.37 13.74
N TYR A 25 -0.53 3.64 12.79
CA TYR A 25 0.38 2.62 12.28
C TYR A 25 1.24 2.04 13.40
N LEU A 26 1.88 2.90 14.20
CA LEU A 26 2.73 2.48 15.32
C LEU A 26 1.92 1.76 16.42
N LEU A 27 0.68 2.18 16.68
CA LEU A 27 -0.20 1.54 17.64
C LEU A 27 -0.49 0.10 17.21
N PHE A 28 -0.95 -0.12 15.97
CA PHE A 28 -1.25 -1.47 15.49
C PHE A 28 -0.01 -2.33 15.35
N SER A 29 1.09 -1.79 14.80
CA SER A 29 2.34 -2.55 14.66
C SER A 29 2.93 -2.90 16.02
N GLY A 30 2.89 -2.00 17.00
CA GLY A 30 3.32 -2.25 18.36
C GLY A 30 2.43 -3.26 19.09
N PHE A 31 1.12 -3.19 18.88
CA PHE A 31 0.17 -4.17 19.43
C PHE A 31 0.43 -5.57 18.89
N PHE A 32 0.57 -5.74 17.57
CA PHE A 32 0.91 -7.05 16.99
C PHE A 32 2.31 -7.52 17.40
N PHE A 33 3.27 -6.60 17.51
CA PHE A 33 4.59 -6.92 18.00
C PHE A 33 4.54 -7.49 19.42
N TRP A 34 3.81 -6.84 20.32
CA TRP A 34 3.63 -7.31 21.69
C TRP A 34 2.94 -8.68 21.72
N LEU A 35 1.83 -8.83 20.99
CA LEU A 35 1.01 -10.04 21.00
C LEU A 35 1.75 -11.26 20.43
N ILE A 36 2.55 -11.10 19.38
CA ILE A 36 3.17 -12.21 18.65
C ILE A 36 4.56 -12.52 19.21
N CYS A 37 5.38 -11.50 19.41
CA CYS A 37 6.79 -11.74 19.79
C CYS A 37 6.96 -12.09 21.28
N PHE A 38 6.11 -11.58 22.17
CA PHE A 38 6.18 -11.92 23.59
C PHE A 38 5.50 -13.26 23.94
N GLN A 39 4.74 -13.86 23.04
CA GLN A 39 4.17 -15.21 23.23
C GLN A 39 5.08 -16.35 22.79
N GLY A 40 6.34 -16.07 22.45
CA GLY A 40 7.38 -17.10 22.36
C GLY A 40 7.80 -17.57 20.97
N ALA A 41 7.42 -16.88 19.88
CA ALA A 41 7.88 -17.24 18.54
C ALA A 41 9.12 -16.41 18.14
N THR A 42 10.29 -17.05 18.03
CA THR A 42 11.54 -16.42 17.58
C THR A 42 11.44 -15.82 16.16
N ASN A 43 10.56 -16.36 15.30
CA ASN A 43 10.26 -15.84 13.96
C ASN A 43 9.01 -14.92 13.93
N GLY A 44 8.53 -14.50 15.09
CA GLY A 44 7.30 -13.72 15.22
C GLY A 44 7.31 -12.40 14.49
N LEU A 45 8.47 -11.78 14.28
CA LEU A 45 8.56 -10.45 13.66
C LEU A 45 8.08 -10.45 12.19
N VAL A 46 8.39 -11.49 11.43
CA VAL A 46 7.87 -11.64 10.05
C VAL A 46 6.35 -11.81 10.04
N ASN A 47 5.81 -12.52 11.03
CA ASN A 47 4.37 -12.66 11.21
C ASN A 47 3.72 -11.30 11.56
N VAL A 48 4.39 -10.44 12.35
CA VAL A 48 3.92 -9.08 12.61
C VAL A 48 3.77 -8.30 11.31
N VAL A 49 4.78 -8.35 10.42
CA VAL A 49 4.72 -7.73 9.09
C VAL A 49 3.55 -8.29 8.28
N ASN A 50 3.32 -9.60 8.33
CA ASN A 50 2.21 -10.25 7.63
C ASN A 50 0.84 -9.78 8.15
N TYR A 51 0.64 -9.68 9.46
CA TYR A 51 -0.62 -9.16 10.03
C TYR A 51 -0.83 -7.67 9.72
N MET A 52 0.24 -6.89 9.57
CA MET A 52 0.12 -5.49 9.17
C MET A 52 -0.43 -5.31 7.75
N LEU A 53 -0.43 -6.34 6.91
CA LEU A 53 -1.13 -6.33 5.61
C LEU A 53 -2.58 -5.84 5.75
N TYR A 54 -3.32 -6.38 6.72
CA TYR A 54 -4.71 -6.01 6.96
C TYR A 54 -4.87 -4.54 7.35
N VAL A 55 -3.97 -4.04 8.19
CA VAL A 55 -3.95 -2.62 8.60
C VAL A 55 -3.65 -1.70 7.43
N VAL A 56 -2.71 -2.10 6.57
CA VAL A 56 -2.29 -1.33 5.40
C VAL A 56 -3.44 -1.11 4.42
N PHE A 57 -4.32 -2.10 4.21
CA PHE A 57 -5.51 -1.94 3.36
C PHE A 57 -6.47 -0.85 3.84
N PHE A 58 -6.55 -0.59 5.13
CA PHE A 58 -7.35 0.50 5.69
C PHE A 58 -6.58 1.82 5.75
N LEU A 59 -5.29 1.78 6.01
CA LEU A 59 -4.50 2.96 6.30
C LEU A 59 -4.06 3.71 5.05
N ILE A 60 -3.78 2.99 3.96
CA ILE A 60 -3.39 3.60 2.68
C ILE A 60 -4.49 4.51 2.10
N PRO A 61 -5.77 4.11 2.03
CA PRO A 61 -6.84 5.01 1.62
C PRO A 61 -6.93 6.30 2.45
N LEU A 62 -6.65 6.24 3.75
CA LEU A 62 -6.62 7.41 4.62
C LEU A 62 -5.45 8.36 4.29
N ILE A 63 -4.29 7.82 3.88
CA ILE A 63 -3.15 8.63 3.44
C ILE A 63 -3.50 9.39 2.15
N THR A 64 -4.14 8.70 1.20
CA THR A 64 -4.36 9.23 -0.16
C THR A 64 -5.64 10.03 -0.32
N MET A 65 -6.63 9.88 0.59
CA MET A 65 -7.95 10.51 0.45
C MET A 65 -7.90 12.03 0.25
N LYS A 66 -6.90 12.70 0.85
CA LYS A 66 -6.73 14.15 0.74
C LYS A 66 -5.97 14.59 -0.51
N SER A 67 -5.21 13.71 -1.13
CA SER A 67 -4.20 14.08 -2.12
C SER A 67 -4.75 14.91 -3.29
N PHE A 68 -5.85 14.50 -3.90
CA PHE A 68 -6.53 15.22 -4.99
C PHE A 68 -7.94 15.68 -4.62
N ALA A 69 -8.67 14.91 -3.81
CA ALA A 69 -10.07 15.20 -3.50
C ALA A 69 -10.22 16.51 -2.69
N GLU A 70 -9.25 16.83 -1.81
CA GLU A 70 -9.26 18.09 -1.07
C GLU A 70 -9.02 19.31 -1.96
N GLU A 71 -8.06 19.23 -2.88
CA GLU A 71 -7.75 20.30 -3.82
C GLU A 71 -8.95 20.60 -4.72
N LYS A 72 -9.66 19.56 -5.19
CA LYS A 72 -10.89 19.74 -5.97
C LYS A 72 -11.98 20.40 -5.16
N ARG A 73 -12.21 19.96 -3.91
CA ARG A 73 -13.23 20.55 -3.05
C ARG A 73 -12.95 22.02 -2.75
N GLN A 74 -11.68 22.42 -2.71
CA GLN A 74 -11.25 23.80 -2.45
C GLN A 74 -11.06 24.61 -3.73
N HIS A 75 -11.32 24.02 -4.93
CA HIS A 75 -11.08 24.61 -6.24
C HIS A 75 -9.64 25.11 -6.47
N THR A 76 -8.67 24.57 -5.71
CA THR A 76 -7.24 24.88 -5.84
C THR A 76 -6.57 24.04 -6.94
N ASP A 77 -7.24 23.01 -7.43
CA ASP A 77 -6.82 22.18 -8.55
C ASP A 77 -6.69 22.99 -9.84
N GLN A 78 -7.55 23.98 -10.06
CA GLN A 78 -7.47 24.88 -11.22
C GLN A 78 -6.15 25.66 -11.27
N ALA A 79 -5.71 26.20 -10.14
CA ALA A 79 -4.43 26.89 -10.04
C ALA A 79 -3.24 25.96 -10.30
N LEU A 80 -3.36 24.68 -9.89
CA LEU A 80 -2.33 23.67 -10.11
C LEU A 80 -2.27 23.23 -11.58
N LEU A 81 -3.44 23.08 -12.24
CA LEU A 81 -3.54 22.68 -13.64
C LEU A 81 -3.12 23.78 -14.62
N THR A 82 -3.26 25.06 -14.24
CA THR A 82 -2.82 26.23 -15.04
C THR A 82 -1.36 26.60 -14.80
N ALA A 83 -0.73 26.08 -13.77
CA ALA A 83 0.70 26.31 -13.50
C ALA A 83 1.57 25.73 -14.64
N PRO A 84 2.74 26.32 -14.92
CA PRO A 84 3.68 25.82 -15.95
C PRO A 84 4.44 24.58 -15.45
N VAL A 85 3.70 23.56 -14.99
CA VAL A 85 4.23 22.30 -14.45
C VAL A 85 3.60 21.14 -15.21
N GLY A 86 4.39 20.12 -15.51
CA GLY A 86 3.91 18.91 -16.18
C GLY A 86 2.98 18.08 -15.25
N LEU A 87 1.90 17.53 -15.80
CA LEU A 87 0.97 16.67 -15.04
C LEU A 87 1.70 15.47 -14.38
N ASN A 88 2.66 14.88 -15.10
CA ASN A 88 3.49 13.81 -14.55
C ASN A 88 4.25 14.23 -13.30
N GLU A 89 4.73 15.48 -13.24
CA GLU A 89 5.44 15.99 -12.07
C GLU A 89 4.51 16.17 -10.86
N ILE A 90 3.25 16.52 -11.12
CA ILE A 90 2.23 16.67 -10.08
C ILE A 90 1.90 15.31 -9.48
N VAL A 91 1.56 14.33 -10.33
CA VAL A 91 1.18 12.98 -9.89
C VAL A 91 2.33 12.28 -9.18
N LEU A 92 3.53 12.31 -9.77
CA LEU A 92 4.71 11.70 -9.15
C LEU A 92 5.11 12.41 -7.85
N GLY A 93 4.99 13.73 -7.78
CA GLY A 93 5.29 14.48 -6.55
C GLY A 93 4.37 14.08 -5.39
N LYS A 94 3.06 13.97 -5.66
CA LYS A 94 2.07 13.52 -4.66
C LYS A 94 2.24 12.05 -4.30
N TYR A 95 2.47 11.19 -5.27
CA TYR A 95 2.71 9.76 -5.05
C TYR A 95 3.95 9.53 -4.17
N LEU A 96 5.07 10.15 -4.50
CA LEU A 96 6.33 9.99 -3.77
C LEU A 96 6.23 10.55 -2.34
N SER A 97 5.48 11.64 -2.11
CA SER A 97 5.28 12.18 -0.76
C SER A 97 4.50 11.22 0.13
N ALA A 98 3.40 10.63 -0.40
CA ALA A 98 2.63 9.62 0.29
C ALA A 98 3.44 8.33 0.53
N LEU A 99 4.22 7.90 -0.46
CA LEU A 99 5.12 6.75 -0.36
C LEU A 99 6.19 6.97 0.71
N THR A 100 6.78 8.17 0.78
CA THR A 100 7.80 8.50 1.79
C THR A 100 7.21 8.39 3.20
N LEU A 101 6.02 8.94 3.44
CA LEU A 101 5.33 8.80 4.73
C LEU A 101 5.12 7.32 5.08
N TYR A 102 4.66 6.53 4.12
CA TYR A 102 4.42 5.10 4.32
C TYR A 102 5.71 4.32 4.59
N VAL A 103 6.80 4.62 3.87
CA VAL A 103 8.12 4.01 4.12
C VAL A 103 8.63 4.34 5.51
N VAL A 104 8.49 5.60 5.96
CA VAL A 104 8.87 6.01 7.33
C VAL A 104 8.11 5.19 8.38
N CYS A 105 6.81 4.93 8.19
CA CYS A 105 6.05 4.04 9.06
C CYS A 105 6.65 2.63 9.12
N ASN A 106 7.06 2.06 7.98
CA ASN A 106 7.62 0.70 7.91
C ASN A 106 9.03 0.58 8.52
N LEU A 107 9.77 1.67 8.69
CA LEU A 107 11.06 1.64 9.39
C LEU A 107 10.93 1.18 10.85
N SER A 108 9.75 1.28 11.44
CA SER A 108 9.46 0.78 12.80
C SER A 108 9.78 -0.71 12.98
N PHE A 109 9.66 -1.53 11.94
CA PHE A 109 9.98 -2.97 12.02
C PHE A 109 11.46 -3.23 12.31
N PHE A 110 12.36 -2.40 11.77
CA PHE A 110 13.78 -2.53 12.10
C PHE A 110 14.05 -2.12 13.55
N PHE A 111 13.32 -1.14 14.07
CA PHE A 111 13.39 -0.79 15.49
C PHE A 111 12.89 -1.93 16.37
N TYR A 112 11.77 -2.57 16.02
CA TYR A 112 11.25 -3.75 16.75
C TYR A 112 12.24 -4.92 16.70
N ALA A 113 12.96 -5.11 15.59
CA ALA A 113 14.00 -6.12 15.47
C ALA A 113 15.12 -5.89 16.49
N LEU A 114 15.58 -4.64 16.62
CA LEU A 114 16.62 -4.28 17.61
C LEU A 114 16.13 -4.49 19.04
N VAL A 115 14.89 -4.11 19.35
CA VAL A 115 14.29 -4.34 20.67
C VAL A 115 14.20 -5.84 20.98
N LEU A 116 13.75 -6.64 20.02
CA LEU A 116 13.61 -8.09 20.20
C LEU A 116 14.97 -8.77 20.47
N THR A 117 16.01 -8.41 19.70
CA THR A 117 17.37 -8.93 19.93
C THR A 117 17.91 -8.53 21.29
N ALA A 118 17.66 -7.31 21.73
CA ALA A 118 18.14 -6.79 23.01
C ALA A 118 17.46 -7.48 24.22
N VAL A 119 16.16 -7.82 24.10
CA VAL A 119 15.37 -8.38 25.20
C VAL A 119 15.47 -9.90 25.26
N THR A 120 15.43 -10.58 24.12
CA THR A 120 15.36 -12.06 24.07
C THR A 120 16.69 -12.71 23.74
N GLY A 121 17.69 -11.97 23.25
CA GLY A 121 18.93 -12.54 22.73
C GLY A 121 18.75 -13.42 21.48
N ALA A 122 17.53 -13.47 20.92
CA ALA A 122 17.21 -14.33 19.80
C ALA A 122 17.89 -13.85 18.51
N ALA A 123 18.41 -14.79 17.72
CA ALA A 123 18.98 -14.50 16.42
C ALA A 123 17.84 -14.21 15.42
N ILE A 124 17.78 -12.98 14.92
CA ILE A 124 16.82 -12.60 13.87
C ILE A 124 17.34 -12.99 12.50
N GLN A 125 16.46 -13.51 11.67
CA GLN A 125 16.74 -13.77 10.25
C GLN A 125 16.59 -12.45 9.46
N TRP A 126 17.64 -11.62 9.47
CA TRP A 126 17.65 -10.31 8.85
C TRP A 126 17.27 -10.33 7.37
N GLY A 127 17.68 -11.37 6.63
CA GLY A 127 17.34 -11.52 5.21
C GLY A 127 15.84 -11.67 4.99
N GLN A 128 15.17 -12.51 5.77
CA GLN A 128 13.72 -12.71 5.67
C GLN A 128 12.95 -11.47 6.13
N LEU A 129 13.39 -10.81 7.20
CA LEU A 129 12.78 -9.58 7.68
C LEU A 129 12.88 -8.47 6.62
N PHE A 130 14.07 -8.29 6.01
CA PHE A 130 14.26 -7.30 4.95
C PHE A 130 13.37 -7.60 3.75
N ALA A 131 13.27 -8.86 3.32
CA ALA A 131 12.39 -9.27 2.24
C ALA A 131 10.91 -8.97 2.59
N ALA A 132 10.45 -9.32 3.80
CA ALA A 132 9.09 -9.07 4.26
C ALA A 132 8.75 -7.57 4.29
N VAL A 133 9.65 -6.73 4.83
CA VAL A 133 9.46 -5.27 4.88
C VAL A 133 9.47 -4.69 3.47
N LEU A 134 10.31 -5.18 2.57
CA LEU A 134 10.33 -4.75 1.18
C LEU A 134 9.03 -5.14 0.47
N GLY A 135 8.51 -6.35 0.72
CA GLY A 135 7.23 -6.82 0.18
C GLY A 135 6.06 -5.95 0.61
N ILE A 136 5.94 -5.63 1.90
CA ILE A 136 4.85 -4.76 2.39
C ILE A 136 4.98 -3.33 1.85
N VAL A 137 6.19 -2.82 1.65
CA VAL A 137 6.43 -1.51 1.03
C VAL A 137 6.01 -1.52 -0.44
N LEU A 138 6.35 -2.54 -1.22
CA LEU A 138 5.95 -2.67 -2.62
C LEU A 138 4.44 -2.82 -2.78
N LEU A 139 3.82 -3.67 -1.95
CA LEU A 139 2.37 -3.82 -1.92
C LEU A 139 1.69 -2.49 -1.58
N GLY A 140 2.15 -1.81 -0.55
CA GLY A 140 1.62 -0.50 -0.17
C GLY A 140 1.84 0.55 -1.26
N ALA A 141 2.97 0.51 -1.97
CA ALA A 141 3.25 1.39 -3.10
C ALA A 141 2.24 1.18 -4.25
N ALA A 142 1.89 -0.08 -4.55
CA ALA A 142 0.86 -0.39 -5.54
C ALA A 142 -0.53 0.10 -5.09
N LEU A 143 -0.89 -0.14 -3.83
CA LEU A 143 -2.15 0.35 -3.25
C LEU A 143 -2.23 1.88 -3.23
N LEU A 144 -1.12 2.58 -2.92
CA LEU A 144 -1.04 4.04 -2.99
C LEU A 144 -1.35 4.55 -4.40
N ALA A 145 -0.81 3.90 -5.44
CA ALA A 145 -1.07 4.27 -6.83
C ALA A 145 -2.56 4.09 -7.21
N ILE A 146 -3.17 2.97 -6.80
CA ILE A 146 -4.61 2.69 -7.01
C ILE A 146 -5.46 3.75 -6.31
N ASN A 147 -5.20 4.00 -5.04
CA ASN A 147 -5.98 4.94 -4.24
C ASN A 147 -5.79 6.40 -4.68
N LEU A 148 -4.63 6.76 -5.22
CA LEU A 148 -4.39 8.05 -5.82
C LEU A 148 -5.29 8.28 -7.04
N LEU A 149 -5.50 7.25 -7.87
CA LEU A 149 -6.46 7.30 -8.97
C LEU A 149 -7.87 7.60 -8.45
N PHE A 150 -8.35 6.90 -7.41
CA PHE A 150 -9.68 7.15 -6.85
C PHE A 150 -9.81 8.55 -6.26
N SER A 151 -8.80 9.03 -5.55
CA SER A 151 -8.76 10.41 -5.07
C SER A 151 -8.81 11.43 -6.22
N SER A 152 -8.28 11.10 -7.40
CA SER A 152 -8.35 11.96 -8.59
C SER A 152 -9.72 11.98 -9.26
N LEU A 153 -10.57 10.97 -9.07
CA LEU A 153 -11.90 10.86 -9.68
C LEU A 153 -12.99 11.54 -8.85
N THR A 154 -12.81 11.66 -7.53
CA THR A 154 -13.84 12.17 -6.60
C THR A 154 -13.45 13.54 -6.04
N GLU A 155 -14.46 14.33 -5.63
CA GLU A 155 -14.29 15.61 -4.92
C GLU A 155 -14.45 15.45 -3.42
N HIS A 156 -15.04 14.34 -3.00
CA HIS A 156 -15.28 14.04 -1.59
C HIS A 156 -14.23 13.08 -1.03
N GLN A 157 -13.46 13.53 -0.04
CA GLN A 157 -12.41 12.75 0.62
C GLN A 157 -12.92 11.43 1.20
N ILE A 158 -14.12 11.45 1.82
CA ILE A 158 -14.73 10.27 2.43
C ILE A 158 -15.08 9.22 1.36
N ILE A 159 -15.60 9.65 0.20
CA ILE A 159 -15.92 8.74 -0.91
C ILE A 159 -14.65 8.10 -1.45
N ALA A 160 -13.57 8.87 -1.63
CA ALA A 160 -12.26 8.35 -2.04
C ALA A 160 -11.74 7.28 -1.07
N ALA A 161 -11.82 7.55 0.24
CA ALA A 161 -11.40 6.61 1.26
C ALA A 161 -12.25 5.32 1.25
N VAL A 162 -13.58 5.44 1.16
CA VAL A 162 -14.50 4.28 1.14
C VAL A 162 -14.24 3.40 -0.09
N ILE A 163 -14.08 4.00 -1.29
CA ILE A 163 -13.76 3.24 -2.51
C ILE A 163 -12.41 2.56 -2.36
N GLY A 164 -11.42 3.25 -1.79
CA GLY A 164 -10.10 2.69 -1.53
C GLY A 164 -10.12 1.50 -0.57
N ILE A 165 -10.86 1.60 0.53
CA ILE A 165 -11.06 0.49 1.48
C ILE A 165 -11.79 -0.67 0.80
N ALA A 166 -12.86 -0.38 0.05
CA ALA A 166 -13.60 -1.41 -0.69
C ALA A 166 -12.70 -2.16 -1.67
N THR A 167 -11.83 -1.44 -2.40
CA THR A 167 -10.85 -2.04 -3.30
C THR A 167 -9.85 -2.91 -2.55
N GLY A 168 -9.35 -2.44 -1.40
CA GLY A 168 -8.48 -3.23 -0.53
C GLY A 168 -9.14 -4.53 -0.06
N LEU A 169 -10.42 -4.47 0.33
CA LEU A 169 -11.21 -5.66 0.69
C LEU A 169 -11.39 -6.62 -0.49
N VAL A 170 -11.66 -6.10 -1.68
CA VAL A 170 -11.75 -6.94 -2.90
C VAL A 170 -10.44 -7.65 -3.17
N ILE A 171 -9.29 -6.96 -3.07
CA ILE A 171 -7.96 -7.57 -3.25
C ILE A 171 -7.72 -8.64 -2.18
N MET A 172 -8.10 -8.40 -0.94
CA MET A 172 -7.94 -9.35 0.16
C MET A 172 -8.81 -10.61 -0.02
N LEU A 173 -10.03 -10.44 -0.53
CA LEU A 173 -10.96 -11.55 -0.76
C LEU A 173 -10.72 -12.28 -2.09
N TYR A 174 -9.90 -11.72 -2.97
CA TYR A 174 -9.67 -12.23 -4.32
C TYR A 174 -9.25 -13.70 -4.31
N ASP A 175 -8.25 -14.07 -3.51
CA ASP A 175 -7.76 -15.45 -3.42
C ASP A 175 -8.82 -16.41 -2.88
N SER A 176 -9.61 -15.97 -1.90
CA SER A 176 -10.70 -16.76 -1.33
C SER A 176 -11.83 -16.98 -2.36
N ILE A 177 -12.10 -15.98 -3.19
CA ILE A 177 -13.10 -16.07 -4.26
C ILE A 177 -12.63 -17.04 -5.35
N ILE A 178 -11.37 -16.96 -5.76
CA ILE A 178 -10.80 -17.89 -6.75
C ILE A 178 -10.86 -19.32 -6.22
N ALA A 179 -10.38 -19.56 -5.00
CA ALA A 179 -10.42 -20.89 -4.39
C ALA A 179 -11.86 -21.45 -4.29
N ALA A 180 -12.84 -20.61 -3.98
CA ALA A 180 -14.25 -21.00 -3.95
C ALA A 180 -14.78 -21.40 -5.35
N VAL A 181 -14.41 -20.62 -6.38
CA VAL A 181 -14.79 -20.88 -7.78
C VAL A 181 -14.14 -22.17 -8.29
N GLU A 182 -12.87 -22.38 -8.01
CA GLU A 182 -12.14 -23.62 -8.37
C GLU A 182 -12.79 -24.85 -7.71
N ASN A 183 -13.05 -24.79 -6.41
CA ASN A 183 -13.72 -25.86 -5.69
C ASN A 183 -15.11 -26.17 -6.24
N PHE A 184 -15.88 -25.13 -6.61
CA PHE A 184 -17.20 -25.28 -7.21
C PHE A 184 -17.11 -25.96 -8.58
N ILE A 185 -16.21 -25.53 -9.46
CA ILE A 185 -15.99 -26.12 -10.79
C ILE A 185 -15.54 -27.57 -10.65
N ASN A 186 -14.57 -27.85 -9.78
CA ASN A 186 -14.04 -29.19 -9.57
C ASN A 186 -15.11 -30.15 -9.02
N THR A 187 -16.03 -29.66 -8.20
CA THR A 187 -17.14 -30.44 -7.66
C THR A 187 -18.18 -30.76 -8.74
N LEU A 188 -18.47 -29.81 -9.65
CA LEU A 188 -19.48 -30.00 -10.71
C LEU A 188 -18.99 -30.86 -11.86
N PHE A 189 -17.73 -30.70 -12.26
CA PHE A 189 -17.21 -31.33 -13.48
C PHE A 189 -16.27 -32.51 -13.20
N GLY A 190 -15.92 -32.77 -11.93
CA GLY A 190 -15.01 -33.86 -11.55
C GLY A 190 -13.60 -33.73 -12.13
N THR A 191 -13.20 -32.52 -12.50
CA THR A 191 -11.90 -32.18 -13.10
C THR A 191 -11.06 -31.39 -12.13
N SER A 192 -9.73 -31.56 -12.14
CA SER A 192 -8.80 -30.71 -11.42
C SER A 192 -8.57 -29.43 -12.24
N TYR A 193 -9.48 -28.46 -12.10
CA TYR A 193 -9.33 -27.16 -12.74
C TYR A 193 -8.52 -26.25 -11.79
N GLU A 194 -7.41 -25.75 -12.30
CA GLU A 194 -6.60 -24.74 -11.62
C GLU A 194 -6.67 -23.43 -12.43
N ALA A 195 -7.07 -22.36 -11.78
CA ALA A 195 -7.17 -21.04 -12.41
C ALA A 195 -5.79 -20.36 -12.53
N ILE A 196 -4.81 -21.03 -13.13
CA ILE A 196 -3.39 -20.63 -13.22
C ILE A 196 -3.21 -19.17 -13.65
N ILE A 197 -4.09 -18.64 -14.51
CA ILE A 197 -3.99 -17.25 -14.98
C ILE A 197 -4.47 -16.30 -13.88
N LEU A 198 -5.50 -16.65 -13.14
CA LEU A 198 -6.08 -15.85 -12.09
C LEU A 198 -5.15 -15.80 -10.87
N ASP A 199 -4.49 -16.91 -10.54
CA ASP A 199 -3.49 -16.98 -9.47
C ASP A 199 -2.30 -16.07 -9.74
N LYS A 200 -1.86 -15.96 -10.99
CA LYS A 200 -0.78 -15.02 -11.38
C LYS A 200 -1.16 -13.55 -11.27
N LEU A 201 -2.43 -13.20 -11.15
CA LEU A 201 -2.90 -11.83 -10.92
C LEU A 201 -3.09 -11.51 -9.44
N SER A 202 -2.95 -12.50 -8.55
CA SER A 202 -3.08 -12.31 -7.11
C SER A 202 -1.93 -11.46 -6.54
N ILE A 203 -2.29 -10.28 -6.03
CA ILE A 203 -1.37 -9.39 -5.33
C ILE A 203 -0.87 -10.04 -4.04
N THR A 204 -1.75 -10.77 -3.37
CA THR A 204 -1.47 -11.42 -2.08
C THR A 204 -0.52 -12.60 -2.28
N ALA A 205 -0.65 -13.39 -3.35
CA ALA A 205 0.26 -14.48 -3.65
C ALA A 205 1.70 -13.99 -3.89
N HIS A 206 1.87 -12.94 -4.69
CA HIS A 206 3.18 -12.32 -4.90
C HIS A 206 3.77 -11.74 -3.60
N TYR A 207 2.94 -11.18 -2.72
CA TYR A 207 3.37 -10.70 -1.41
C TYR A 207 3.86 -11.83 -0.50
N GLN A 208 3.20 -13.01 -0.50
CA GLN A 208 3.58 -14.16 0.32
C GLN A 208 4.99 -14.69 -0.02
N ASN A 209 5.46 -14.54 -1.28
CA ASN A 209 6.84 -14.86 -1.64
C ASN A 209 7.84 -14.02 -0.83
N PHE A 210 7.58 -12.72 -0.65
CA PHE A 210 8.43 -11.85 0.16
C PHE A 210 8.38 -12.22 1.64
N ILE A 211 7.24 -12.60 2.18
CA ILE A 211 7.10 -13.09 3.56
C ILE A 211 7.91 -14.38 3.77
N SER A 212 7.94 -15.27 2.78
CA SER A 212 8.75 -16.48 2.79
C SER A 212 10.25 -16.21 2.64
N GLY A 213 10.66 -14.96 2.40
CA GLY A 213 12.05 -14.56 2.18
C GLY A 213 12.56 -14.79 0.76
N VAL A 214 11.68 -15.13 -0.19
CA VAL A 214 12.02 -15.34 -1.59
C VAL A 214 11.92 -14.00 -2.35
N LEU A 215 13.04 -13.55 -2.91
CA LEU A 215 13.10 -12.34 -3.75
C LEU A 215 13.10 -12.75 -5.22
N SER A 216 11.92 -12.88 -5.81
CA SER A 216 11.77 -13.20 -7.24
C SER A 216 11.72 -11.91 -8.08
N PRO A 217 12.48 -11.81 -9.17
CA PRO A 217 12.38 -10.68 -10.09
C PRO A 217 10.98 -10.51 -10.70
N VAL A 218 10.23 -11.59 -10.83
CA VAL A 218 8.86 -11.59 -11.35
C VAL A 218 7.93 -10.79 -10.45
N ASP A 219 8.06 -10.94 -9.11
CA ASP A 219 7.25 -10.23 -8.14
C ASP A 219 7.52 -8.73 -8.17
N PHE A 220 8.79 -8.32 -8.35
CA PHE A 220 9.15 -6.91 -8.54
C PHE A 220 8.52 -6.31 -9.79
N VAL A 221 8.64 -7.00 -10.92
CA VAL A 221 8.06 -6.55 -12.20
C VAL A 221 6.54 -6.43 -12.07
N PHE A 222 5.91 -7.36 -11.38
CA PHE A 222 4.48 -7.33 -11.12
C PHE A 222 4.07 -6.05 -10.36
N PHE A 223 4.66 -5.76 -9.21
CA PHE A 223 4.32 -4.56 -8.44
C PHE A 223 4.65 -3.27 -9.19
N PHE A 224 5.80 -3.19 -9.86
CA PHE A 224 6.15 -2.01 -10.66
C PHE A 224 5.20 -1.79 -11.84
N SER A 225 4.72 -2.86 -12.48
CA SER A 225 3.74 -2.75 -13.57
C SER A 225 2.40 -2.19 -13.08
N TRP A 226 1.93 -2.63 -11.90
CA TRP A 226 0.74 -2.08 -11.25
C TRP A 226 0.90 -0.60 -10.93
N ILE A 227 2.01 -0.22 -10.30
CA ILE A 227 2.31 1.18 -9.99
C ILE A 227 2.30 2.04 -11.26
N ALA A 228 3.02 1.61 -12.30
CA ALA A 228 3.12 2.35 -13.55
C ALA A 228 1.75 2.49 -14.24
N LEU A 229 0.94 1.41 -14.27
CA LEU A 229 -0.39 1.40 -14.86
C LEU A 229 -1.31 2.44 -14.18
N PHE A 230 -1.41 2.40 -12.84
CA PHE A 230 -2.33 3.28 -12.13
C PHE A 230 -1.87 4.73 -12.09
N LEU A 231 -0.57 5.01 -12.05
CA LEU A 231 -0.05 6.36 -12.20
C LEU A 231 -0.29 6.89 -13.62
N PHE A 232 -0.16 6.06 -14.65
CA PHE A 232 -0.51 6.45 -16.02
C PHE A 232 -2.00 6.77 -16.15
N LEU A 233 -2.88 5.94 -15.58
CA LEU A 233 -4.33 6.19 -15.57
C LEU A 233 -4.66 7.49 -14.83
N THR A 234 -4.02 7.75 -13.69
CA THR A 234 -4.20 9.01 -12.95
C THR A 234 -3.82 10.22 -13.80
N ASN A 235 -2.70 10.14 -14.53
CA ASN A 235 -2.30 11.19 -15.47
C ASN A 235 -3.33 11.42 -16.56
N ARG A 236 -3.90 10.36 -17.14
CA ARG A 236 -4.94 10.45 -18.18
C ARG A 236 -6.24 11.08 -17.67
N VAL A 237 -6.62 10.77 -16.42
CA VAL A 237 -7.80 11.40 -15.79
C VAL A 237 -7.59 12.91 -15.61
N LEU A 238 -6.41 13.33 -15.15
CA LEU A 238 -6.08 14.74 -14.98
C LEU A 238 -5.93 15.48 -16.32
N ASP A 239 -5.36 14.84 -17.34
CA ASP A 239 -5.21 15.40 -18.68
C ASP A 239 -6.58 15.71 -19.30
N ARG A 240 -7.54 14.81 -19.20
CA ARG A 240 -8.93 15.07 -19.63
C ARG A 240 -9.52 16.31 -18.98
N LYS A 241 -9.28 16.52 -17.70
CA LYS A 241 -9.82 17.66 -16.96
C LYS A 241 -9.15 18.99 -17.33
N ARG A 242 -7.93 18.95 -17.80
CA ARG A 242 -7.21 20.15 -18.27
C ARG A 242 -7.78 20.72 -19.57
N TRP A 243 -8.42 19.86 -20.37
CA TRP A 243 -8.98 20.23 -21.68
C TRP A 243 -10.51 20.34 -21.70
N ALA A 244 -11.19 19.97 -20.61
CA ALA A 244 -12.63 20.13 -20.42
C ALA A 244 -12.98 21.45 -19.74
#